data_98aa916266ff12d7633df2db8c963e17
#
_entry.id   98aa916266ff12d7633df2db8c963e17
#
_cell.length_a   1.000
_cell.length_b   1.000
_cell.length_c   1.000
_cell.angle_alpha   90.00
_cell.angle_beta   90.00
_cell.angle_gamma   90.00
#
_symmetry.space_group_name_H-M   'P 1'
#
loop_
_entity.id
_entity.type
_entity.pdbx_description
1 polymer ?
#
loop_
_entity_poly.entity_id
_entity_poly.type
_entity_poly.pdbx_seq_one_letter_code
_entity_poly.pdbx_strand_id
1 'polypeptide(L)'
;IEILNDRSLGFYIGHSDVGNDETADWMLHTLCMNNLLQENSDMRDRILVDRVPSSEKFLTNVISAMRDSKTIMLYYQSFRHPEPHGFNVRPYCVKFFKQRWYMLGDSDLGLRVYSLDRFVDMEELDIRYELPKGFDAEGYFRNYFGIIVGEEPVDVEIHVAADQVKYFRT
;
A
#
# COMPACT_ATOMS: atom_id res chain seq x y z
N ILE A 1 -15.88 13.32 -12.18
CA ILE A 1 -14.48 13.53 -12.65
C ILE A 1 -14.56 14.66 -13.66
N GLU A 2 -14.00 15.79 -13.34
CA GLU A 2 -13.93 16.95 -14.21
C GLU A 2 -12.51 17.08 -14.75
N ILE A 3 -12.36 17.13 -16.07
CA ILE A 3 -11.05 17.34 -16.69
C ILE A 3 -10.85 18.85 -16.81
N LEU A 4 -9.92 19.37 -16.04
CA LEU A 4 -9.54 20.77 -16.05
C LEU A 4 -8.30 20.98 -16.93
N ASN A 5 -8.17 22.15 -17.52
CA ASN A 5 -7.03 22.53 -18.33
C ASN A 5 -6.39 23.80 -17.74
N ASP A 6 -5.14 23.69 -17.35
CA ASP A 6 -4.32 24.82 -16.95
C ASP A 6 -3.17 25.02 -17.92
N ARG A 7 -2.86 26.30 -18.26
CA ARG A 7 -1.85 26.64 -19.26
C ARG A 7 -0.41 26.24 -18.87
N SER A 8 -0.17 26.03 -17.58
CA SER A 8 1.15 25.64 -17.05
C SER A 8 1.24 24.15 -16.73
N LEU A 9 0.10 23.50 -16.40
CA LEU A 9 0.03 22.11 -15.97
C LEU A 9 -0.57 21.17 -17.01
N GLY A 10 -1.14 21.71 -18.10
CA GLY A 10 -1.86 20.93 -19.11
C GLY A 10 -3.23 20.46 -18.63
N PHE A 11 -3.66 19.28 -19.08
CA PHE A 11 -4.92 18.68 -18.66
C PHE A 11 -4.73 17.93 -17.34
N TYR A 12 -5.58 18.20 -16.35
CA TYR A 12 -5.59 17.50 -15.08
C TYR A 12 -7.01 17.18 -14.62
N ILE A 13 -7.12 16.19 -13.76
CA ILE A 13 -8.39 15.77 -13.19
C ILE A 13 -8.67 16.66 -11.97
N GLY A 14 -9.71 17.50 -12.08
CA GLY A 14 -10.19 18.31 -10.96
C GLY A 14 -11.21 17.51 -10.14
N HIS A 15 -11.06 17.54 -8.84
CA HIS A 15 -12.06 17.09 -7.89
C HIS A 15 -12.74 18.31 -7.26
N SER A 16 -14.02 18.50 -7.58
CA SER A 16 -14.88 19.37 -6.77
C SER A 16 -15.30 18.57 -5.53
N ASP A 17 -14.98 19.06 -4.36
CA ASP A 17 -15.47 18.59 -3.05
C ASP A 17 -15.02 17.21 -2.54
N VAL A 18 -13.79 16.80 -2.73
CA VAL A 18 -13.22 15.76 -1.88
C VAL A 18 -12.27 16.44 -0.91
N GLY A 19 -12.62 16.41 0.37
CA GLY A 19 -11.70 16.82 1.44
C GLY A 19 -10.38 16.05 1.28
N ASN A 20 -9.30 16.64 1.73
CA ASN A 20 -7.90 16.25 1.68
C ASN A 20 -7.70 14.74 1.44
N ASP A 21 -7.81 14.27 0.19
CA ASP A 21 -7.59 12.88 -0.17
C ASP A 21 -6.09 12.69 -0.47
N GLU A 22 -5.34 12.39 0.56
CA GLU A 22 -3.90 12.12 0.47
C GLU A 22 -3.57 11.06 -0.59
N THR A 23 -4.51 10.15 -0.85
CA THR A 23 -4.36 9.11 -1.88
C THR A 23 -4.44 9.70 -3.29
N ALA A 24 -5.38 10.62 -3.52
CA ALA A 24 -5.51 11.30 -4.81
C ALA A 24 -4.30 12.20 -5.08
N ASP A 25 -3.84 12.94 -4.07
CA ASP A 25 -2.64 13.78 -4.16
C ASP A 25 -1.39 12.94 -4.46
N TRP A 26 -1.24 11.80 -3.79
CA TRP A 26 -0.15 10.87 -4.06
C TRP A 26 -0.19 10.29 -5.48
N MET A 27 -1.38 9.90 -5.97
CA MET A 27 -1.55 9.41 -7.34
C MET A 27 -1.19 10.49 -8.37
N LEU A 28 -1.67 11.71 -8.17
CA LEU A 28 -1.38 12.84 -9.05
C LEU A 28 0.11 13.14 -9.07
N HIS A 29 0.75 13.20 -7.89
CA HIS A 29 2.19 13.40 -7.78
C HIS A 29 2.99 12.30 -8.50
N THR A 30 2.58 11.04 -8.37
CA THR A 30 3.21 9.89 -9.04
C THR A 30 3.11 10.00 -10.55
N LEU A 31 1.95 10.41 -11.09
CA LEU A 31 1.75 10.65 -12.51
C LEU A 31 2.63 11.81 -13.02
N CYS A 32 2.68 12.92 -12.30
CA CYS A 32 3.54 14.06 -12.63
C CYS A 32 5.02 13.66 -12.67
N MET A 33 5.48 12.89 -11.69
CA MET A 33 6.85 12.38 -11.65
C MET A 33 7.16 11.46 -12.83
N ASN A 34 6.23 10.56 -13.18
CA ASN A 34 6.41 9.68 -14.32
C ASN A 34 6.53 10.45 -15.65
N ASN A 35 5.68 11.45 -15.86
CA ASN A 35 5.74 12.31 -17.05
C ASN A 35 7.06 13.08 -17.10
N LEU A 36 7.49 13.65 -15.99
CA LEU A 36 8.76 14.38 -15.90
C LEU A 36 9.97 13.49 -16.24
N LEU A 37 9.95 12.24 -15.79
CA LEU A 37 10.99 11.26 -16.11
C LEU A 37 10.95 10.83 -17.58
N GLN A 38 9.78 10.77 -18.19
CA GLN A 38 9.63 10.45 -19.61
C GLN A 38 10.09 11.58 -20.52
N GLU A 39 9.70 12.81 -20.19
CA GLU A 39 10.11 14.01 -20.93
C GLU A 39 11.62 14.25 -20.89
N ASN A 40 12.31 13.80 -19.84
CA ASN A 40 13.74 13.92 -19.64
C ASN A 40 14.48 12.57 -19.78
N SER A 41 14.03 11.76 -20.71
CA SER A 41 14.57 10.40 -20.92
C SER A 41 16.03 10.35 -21.36
N ASP A 42 16.57 11.44 -21.89
CA ASP A 42 17.97 11.66 -22.23
C ASP A 42 18.87 11.85 -21.01
N MET A 43 18.30 12.17 -19.85
CA MET A 43 19.01 12.34 -18.58
C MET A 43 18.85 11.15 -17.61
N ARG A 44 18.40 9.99 -18.09
CA ARG A 44 18.13 8.81 -17.22
C ARG A 44 19.36 8.30 -16.47
N ASP A 45 20.54 8.47 -17.03
CA ASP A 45 21.83 8.12 -16.39
C ASP A 45 22.18 9.04 -15.20
N ARG A 46 21.52 10.17 -15.09
CA ARG A 46 21.71 11.19 -14.03
C ARG A 46 20.54 11.23 -13.01
N ILE A 47 19.43 10.57 -13.32
CA ILE A 47 18.25 10.45 -12.45
C ILE A 47 18.20 9.03 -11.91
N LEU A 48 18.72 8.86 -10.71
CA LEU A 48 18.77 7.55 -10.07
C LEU A 48 17.49 7.31 -9.28
N VAL A 49 16.75 6.28 -9.65
CA VAL A 49 15.56 5.81 -8.93
C VAL A 49 15.83 4.38 -8.46
N ASP A 50 15.71 4.16 -7.16
CA ASP A 50 15.84 2.82 -6.62
C ASP A 50 14.76 1.90 -7.19
N ARG A 51 15.17 0.70 -7.58
CA ARG A 51 14.21 -0.31 -8.03
C ARG A 51 13.38 -0.76 -6.84
N VAL A 52 12.10 -0.45 -6.88
CA VAL A 52 11.12 -1.01 -5.95
C VAL A 52 10.66 -2.36 -6.50
N PRO A 53 10.61 -3.42 -5.68
CA PRO A 53 10.05 -4.69 -6.11
C PRO A 53 8.62 -4.46 -6.63
N SER A 54 8.41 -4.77 -7.90
CA SER A 54 7.11 -4.58 -8.56
C SER A 54 6.12 -5.63 -8.03
N SER A 55 5.32 -5.23 -7.08
CA SER A 55 4.17 -6.00 -6.59
C SER A 55 2.87 -5.65 -7.34
N GLU A 56 2.95 -4.82 -8.37
CA GLU A 56 1.81 -4.33 -9.15
C GLU A 56 0.99 -5.47 -9.79
N LYS A 57 1.69 -6.54 -10.19
CA LYS A 57 1.05 -7.73 -10.75
C LYS A 57 -0.07 -8.27 -9.85
N PHE A 58 0.17 -8.34 -8.55
CA PHE A 58 -0.78 -8.91 -7.59
C PHE A 58 -1.72 -7.86 -6.99
N LEU A 59 -1.35 -6.59 -7.01
CA LEU A 59 -2.16 -5.51 -6.43
C LEU A 59 -3.53 -5.42 -7.08
N THR A 60 -3.58 -5.43 -8.40
CA THR A 60 -4.85 -5.38 -9.14
C THR A 60 -5.76 -6.57 -8.80
N ASN A 61 -5.17 -7.77 -8.70
CA ASN A 61 -5.93 -8.98 -8.38
C ASN A 61 -6.43 -8.95 -6.93
N VAL A 62 -5.61 -8.49 -5.98
CA VAL A 62 -6.03 -8.32 -4.58
C VAL A 62 -7.19 -7.32 -4.47
N ILE A 63 -7.09 -6.18 -5.16
CA ILE A 63 -8.16 -5.16 -5.17
C ILE A 63 -9.44 -5.73 -5.80
N SER A 64 -9.33 -6.53 -6.86
CA SER A 64 -10.48 -7.21 -7.48
C SER A 64 -11.15 -8.16 -6.48
N ALA A 65 -10.38 -9.02 -5.82
CA ALA A 65 -10.88 -9.95 -4.81
C ALA A 65 -11.56 -9.23 -3.64
N MET A 66 -11.00 -8.11 -3.18
CA MET A 66 -11.60 -7.26 -2.13
C MET A 66 -12.94 -6.67 -2.59
N ARG A 67 -13.01 -6.14 -3.81
CA ARG A 67 -14.24 -5.57 -4.40
C ARG A 67 -15.35 -6.61 -4.45
N ASP A 68 -15.02 -7.83 -4.86
CA ASP A 68 -15.97 -8.92 -5.04
C ASP A 68 -16.17 -9.74 -3.76
N SER A 69 -15.50 -9.34 -2.65
CA SER A 69 -15.51 -10.03 -1.36
C SER A 69 -15.16 -11.52 -1.49
N LYS A 70 -14.16 -11.83 -2.31
CA LYS A 70 -13.72 -13.20 -2.60
C LYS A 70 -12.48 -13.58 -1.80
N THR A 71 -12.50 -14.77 -1.24
CA THR A 71 -11.32 -15.40 -0.64
C THR A 71 -10.31 -15.72 -1.74
N ILE A 72 -9.03 -15.59 -1.42
CA ILE A 72 -7.93 -15.94 -2.33
C ILE A 72 -7.18 -17.16 -1.81
N MET A 73 -6.74 -18.03 -2.71
CA MET A 73 -5.65 -18.97 -2.45
C MET A 73 -4.34 -18.22 -2.68
N LEU A 74 -3.57 -18.03 -1.62
CA LEU A 74 -2.31 -17.30 -1.67
C LEU A 74 -1.13 -18.26 -1.53
N TYR A 75 -0.21 -18.26 -2.49
CA TYR A 75 1.09 -18.91 -2.40
C TYR A 75 2.13 -17.89 -1.96
N TYR A 76 2.60 -18.00 -0.73
CA TYR A 76 3.41 -16.99 -0.05
C TYR A 76 4.78 -17.50 0.37
N GLN A 77 5.83 -16.75 0.01
CA GLN A 77 7.19 -17.02 0.45
C GLN A 77 7.49 -16.29 1.74
N SER A 78 7.44 -16.99 2.87
CA SER A 78 7.80 -16.40 4.15
C SER A 78 9.31 -16.41 4.39
N PHE A 79 9.85 -15.52 5.24
CA PHE A 79 11.27 -15.58 5.63
C PHE A 79 11.59 -16.78 6.50
N ARG A 80 10.58 -17.39 7.12
CA ARG A 80 10.76 -18.48 8.07
C ARG A 80 10.74 -19.86 7.42
N HIS A 81 10.22 -19.94 6.19
CA HIS A 81 10.07 -21.19 5.46
C HIS A 81 10.82 -21.13 4.13
N PRO A 82 11.61 -22.15 3.78
CA PRO A 82 12.43 -22.15 2.58
C PRO A 82 11.58 -22.23 1.31
N GLU A 83 10.37 -22.83 1.39
CA GLU A 83 9.48 -23.00 0.26
C GLU A 83 8.17 -22.23 0.43
N PRO A 84 7.58 -21.75 -0.69
CA PRO A 84 6.25 -21.15 -0.64
C PRO A 84 5.19 -22.17 -0.22
N HIS A 85 4.20 -21.73 0.56
CA HIS A 85 3.02 -22.55 0.85
C HIS A 85 1.75 -21.78 0.55
N GLY A 86 0.75 -22.58 0.12
CA GLY A 86 -0.56 -22.09 -0.21
C GLY A 86 -1.49 -22.14 0.99
N PHE A 87 -2.29 -21.10 1.18
CA PHE A 87 -3.36 -21.04 2.17
C PHE A 87 -4.42 -20.02 1.78
N ASN A 88 -5.61 -20.20 2.33
CA ASN A 88 -6.73 -19.30 2.05
C ASN A 88 -6.61 -18.03 2.87
N VAL A 89 -6.86 -16.89 2.22
CA VAL A 89 -6.86 -15.56 2.86
C VAL A 89 -8.08 -14.76 2.41
N ARG A 90 -8.72 -14.09 3.33
CA ARG A 90 -9.76 -13.09 3.11
C ARG A 90 -9.09 -11.72 3.11
N PRO A 91 -8.89 -11.05 1.96
CA PRO A 91 -8.20 -9.77 1.90
C PRO A 91 -9.11 -8.65 2.44
N TYR A 92 -8.65 -7.89 3.43
CA TYR A 92 -9.42 -6.84 4.10
C TYR A 92 -9.08 -5.45 3.60
N CYS A 93 -7.80 -5.13 3.50
CA CYS A 93 -7.33 -3.86 2.93
C CYS A 93 -5.91 -3.98 2.39
N VAL A 94 -5.51 -3.00 1.57
CA VAL A 94 -4.13 -2.83 1.11
C VAL A 94 -3.55 -1.54 1.68
N LYS A 95 -2.27 -1.57 2.03
CA LYS A 95 -1.54 -0.42 2.57
C LYS A 95 -0.23 -0.23 1.81
N PHE A 96 0.02 1.00 1.36
CA PHE A 96 1.31 1.38 0.82
C PHE A 96 2.20 1.92 1.94
N PHE A 97 3.38 1.35 2.11
CA PHE A 97 4.33 1.78 3.12
C PHE A 97 5.77 1.54 2.68
N LYS A 98 6.62 2.56 2.78
CA LYS A 98 8.03 2.51 2.35
C LYS A 98 8.21 1.89 0.97
N GLN A 99 7.46 2.42 0.00
CA GLN A 99 7.51 2.02 -1.41
C GLN A 99 7.11 0.56 -1.69
N ARG A 100 6.35 -0.07 -0.80
CA ARG A 100 5.85 -1.45 -0.95
C ARG A 100 4.37 -1.53 -0.64
N TRP A 101 3.70 -2.42 -1.32
CA TRP A 101 2.32 -2.75 -1.04
C TRP A 101 2.21 -3.92 -0.07
N TYR A 102 1.31 -3.80 0.86
CA TYR A 102 0.99 -4.81 1.86
C TYR A 102 -0.51 -5.04 1.86
N MET A 103 -0.91 -6.29 2.05
CA MET A 103 -2.29 -6.70 2.23
C MET A 103 -2.51 -7.10 3.69
N LEU A 104 -3.49 -6.51 4.35
CA LEU A 104 -4.04 -7.06 5.59
C LEU A 104 -5.08 -8.09 5.20
N GLY A 105 -4.95 -9.30 5.67
CA GLY A 105 -5.87 -10.38 5.35
C GLY A 105 -6.03 -11.34 6.52
N ASP A 106 -7.21 -11.93 6.60
CA ASP A 106 -7.58 -12.91 7.61
C ASP A 106 -7.49 -14.34 7.04
N SER A 107 -6.82 -15.20 7.76
CA SER A 107 -6.60 -16.61 7.41
C SER A 107 -6.83 -17.50 8.63
N ASP A 108 -6.62 -18.80 8.48
CA ASP A 108 -6.66 -19.74 9.63
C ASP A 108 -5.61 -19.42 10.71
N LEU A 109 -4.59 -18.61 10.36
CA LEU A 109 -3.58 -18.10 11.29
C LEU A 109 -3.99 -16.76 11.94
N GLY A 110 -5.22 -16.29 11.69
CA GLY A 110 -5.75 -15.00 12.10
C GLY A 110 -5.37 -13.87 11.17
N LEU A 111 -5.63 -12.64 11.62
CA LEU A 111 -5.42 -11.41 10.86
C LEU A 111 -3.93 -11.06 10.80
N ARG A 112 -3.38 -10.95 9.59
CA ARG A 112 -1.95 -10.73 9.35
C ARG A 112 -1.70 -9.79 8.18
N VAL A 113 -0.51 -9.17 8.19
CA VAL A 113 -0.01 -8.35 7.10
C VAL A 113 0.90 -9.17 6.20
N TYR A 114 0.61 -9.17 4.92
CA TYR A 114 1.34 -9.89 3.87
C TYR A 114 1.94 -8.89 2.88
N SER A 115 3.25 -8.98 2.63
CA SER A 115 3.92 -8.13 1.63
C SER A 115 3.66 -8.68 0.23
N LEU A 116 3.16 -7.85 -0.71
CA LEU A 116 2.80 -8.29 -2.05
C LEU A 116 4.02 -8.74 -2.89
N ASP A 117 5.19 -8.18 -2.62
CA ASP A 117 6.45 -8.59 -3.28
C ASP A 117 6.91 -10.01 -2.91
N ARG A 118 6.22 -10.63 -1.96
CA ARG A 118 6.48 -12.00 -1.51
C ARG A 118 5.38 -12.99 -1.93
N PHE A 119 4.41 -12.51 -2.72
CA PHE A 119 3.45 -13.37 -3.38
C PHE A 119 4.17 -14.12 -4.51
N VAL A 120 4.08 -15.43 -4.49
CA VAL A 120 4.59 -16.27 -5.57
C VAL A 120 3.50 -16.46 -6.61
N ASP A 121 2.30 -16.75 -6.13
CA ASP A 121 1.10 -16.87 -6.95
C ASP A 121 -0.15 -16.59 -6.12
N MET A 122 -1.26 -16.27 -6.78
CA MET A 122 -2.57 -16.13 -6.15
C MET A 122 -3.69 -16.49 -7.12
N GLU A 123 -4.76 -17.06 -6.58
CA GLU A 123 -5.97 -17.42 -7.30
C GLU A 123 -7.20 -16.95 -6.53
N GLU A 124 -8.15 -16.31 -7.21
CA GLU A 124 -9.45 -15.99 -6.61
C GLU A 124 -10.30 -17.24 -6.50
N LEU A 125 -10.83 -17.51 -5.31
CA LEU A 125 -11.74 -18.61 -5.07
C LEU A 125 -13.21 -18.15 -5.19
N ASP A 126 -14.09 -19.04 -5.58
CA ASP A 126 -15.54 -18.75 -5.54
C ASP A 126 -16.13 -18.94 -4.12
N ILE A 127 -15.40 -18.41 -3.14
CA ILE A 127 -15.76 -18.41 -1.71
C ILE A 127 -15.84 -16.96 -1.27
N ARG A 128 -17.05 -16.51 -0.93
CA ARG A 128 -17.26 -15.14 -0.44
C ARG A 128 -17.06 -15.05 1.06
N TYR A 129 -16.63 -13.87 1.51
CA TYR A 129 -16.52 -13.52 2.92
C TYR A 129 -17.24 -12.20 3.21
N GLU A 130 -17.49 -11.94 4.47
CA GLU A 130 -18.01 -10.67 4.95
C GLU A 130 -16.94 -10.00 5.82
N LEU A 131 -16.71 -8.71 5.60
CA LEU A 131 -15.89 -7.93 6.50
C LEU A 131 -16.56 -7.84 7.88
N PRO A 132 -15.81 -7.92 8.98
CA PRO A 132 -16.35 -7.69 10.31
C PRO A 132 -17.08 -6.35 10.37
N LYS A 133 -18.26 -6.33 11.02
CA LYS A 133 -19.01 -5.08 11.20
C LYS A 133 -18.17 -4.03 11.92
N GLY A 134 -18.05 -2.86 11.31
CA GLY A 134 -17.25 -1.76 11.87
C GLY A 134 -15.74 -1.92 11.67
N PHE A 135 -15.28 -2.79 10.76
CA PHE A 135 -13.86 -2.85 10.40
C PHE A 135 -13.39 -1.48 9.91
N ASP A 136 -12.39 -0.93 10.59
CA ASP A 136 -11.73 0.33 10.26
C ASP A 136 -10.25 0.07 9.99
N ALA A 137 -9.86 0.17 8.73
CA ALA A 137 -8.49 -0.09 8.29
C ALA A 137 -7.49 0.94 8.87
N GLU A 138 -7.86 2.22 8.93
CA GLU A 138 -7.02 3.27 9.53
C GLU A 138 -6.87 3.05 11.03
N GLY A 139 -7.98 2.80 11.72
CA GLY A 139 -7.99 2.50 13.14
C GLY A 139 -7.14 1.29 13.49
N TYR A 140 -7.15 0.26 12.64
CA TYR A 140 -6.30 -0.92 12.83
C TYR A 140 -4.82 -0.58 12.85
N PHE A 141 -4.35 0.29 11.95
CA PHE A 141 -2.93 0.64 11.84
C PHE A 141 -2.50 1.83 12.69
N ARG A 142 -3.44 2.58 13.30
CA ARG A 142 -3.18 3.84 14.01
C ARG A 142 -2.14 3.73 15.12
N ASN A 143 -2.18 2.63 15.87
CA ASN A 143 -1.30 2.42 17.03
C ASN A 143 -0.04 1.61 16.68
N TYR A 144 0.23 1.38 15.40
CA TYR A 144 1.34 0.59 14.95
C TYR A 144 2.30 1.39 14.07
N PHE A 145 3.58 1.06 14.14
CA PHE A 145 4.57 1.66 13.25
C PHE A 145 4.52 0.99 11.87
N GLY A 146 3.85 1.64 10.94
CA GLY A 146 3.75 1.21 9.54
C GLY A 146 2.95 -0.08 9.37
N ILE A 147 3.67 -1.21 9.27
CA ILE A 147 3.10 -2.54 8.99
C ILE A 147 3.45 -3.56 10.09
N ILE A 148 4.15 -3.13 11.14
CA ILE A 148 4.52 -3.99 12.27
C ILE A 148 3.33 -3.99 13.23
N VAL A 149 2.58 -5.08 13.21
CA VAL A 149 1.33 -5.24 13.98
C VAL A 149 1.39 -6.50 14.84
N GLY A 150 0.53 -6.60 15.85
CA GLY A 150 0.28 -7.84 16.60
C GLY A 150 0.79 -7.87 18.02
N GLU A 151 1.44 -6.80 18.49
CA GLU A 151 1.79 -6.63 19.91
C GLU A 151 0.93 -5.52 20.54
N GLU A 152 0.73 -5.57 21.84
CA GLU A 152 0.05 -4.50 22.57
C GLU A 152 0.85 -3.20 22.44
N PRO A 153 0.21 -2.07 22.12
CA PRO A 153 0.89 -0.78 22.07
C PRO A 153 1.48 -0.42 23.42
N VAL A 154 2.71 0.09 23.41
CA VAL A 154 3.39 0.59 24.58
C VAL A 154 3.74 2.07 24.40
N ASP A 155 3.70 2.82 25.49
CA ASP A 155 4.15 4.20 25.48
C ASP A 155 5.68 4.24 25.36
N VAL A 156 6.16 5.03 24.38
CA VAL A 156 7.59 5.23 24.14
C VAL A 156 7.93 6.69 24.37
N GLU A 157 8.79 6.99 25.32
CA GLU A 157 9.35 8.31 25.55
C GLU A 157 10.69 8.45 24.85
N ILE A 158 10.82 9.44 23.96
CA ILE A 158 12.05 9.70 23.21
C ILE A 158 12.62 11.06 23.65
N HIS A 159 13.80 11.05 24.23
CA HIS A 159 14.55 12.27 24.55
C HIS A 159 15.40 12.66 23.35
N VAL A 160 15.10 13.82 22.77
CA VAL A 160 15.79 14.35 21.61
C VAL A 160 16.64 15.54 22.01
N ALA A 161 17.93 15.53 21.66
CA ALA A 161 18.82 16.68 21.89
C ALA A 161 18.31 17.92 21.13
N ALA A 162 18.48 19.10 21.72
CA ALA A 162 17.88 20.34 21.21
C ALA A 162 18.27 20.66 19.74
N ASP A 163 19.46 20.30 19.31
CA ASP A 163 19.97 20.47 17.94
C ASP A 163 19.34 19.48 16.95
N GLN A 164 18.77 18.35 17.43
CA GLN A 164 18.14 17.31 16.63
C GLN A 164 16.61 17.46 16.50
N VAL A 165 15.97 18.29 17.34
CA VAL A 165 14.51 18.46 17.39
C VAL A 165 13.90 18.76 16.02
N LYS A 166 14.57 19.56 15.19
CA LYS A 166 14.09 19.93 13.86
C LYS A 166 13.91 18.74 12.91
N TYR A 167 14.66 17.65 13.10
CA TYR A 167 14.57 16.44 12.28
C TYR A 167 13.47 15.49 12.72
N PHE A 168 12.90 15.70 13.91
CA PHE A 168 11.82 14.88 14.47
C PHE A 168 10.43 15.52 14.29
N ARG A 169 10.36 16.77 13.85
CA ARG A 169 9.09 17.50 13.65
C ARG A 169 8.61 17.54 12.20
N THR A 170 9.30 16.83 11.29
CA THR A 170 8.94 16.78 9.86
C THR A 170 8.08 15.58 9.54
#